data_10ec832dac3f304f093c4ccbd375a53f
#
_entry.id   10ec832dac3f304f093c4ccbd375a53f
#
_cell.length_a   1.000
_cell.length_b   1.000
_cell.length_c   1.000
_cell.angle_alpha   90.00
_cell.angle_beta   90.00
_cell.angle_gamma   90.00
#
_symmetry.space_group_name_H-M   'P 1'
#
loop_
_entity.id
_entity.type
_entity.pdbx_description
1 polymer ?
#
loop_
_entity_poly.entity_id
_entity_poly.type
_entity_poly.pdbx_seq_one_letter_code
_entity_poly.pdbx_strand_id
1 'polypeptide(L)'
;MGATGRNLLLVGAAVAIPIVTAWLLPRIPSVQRLPPLHFGGMSYPASPLKFERKTIGPEPVGLPLITNVQILDFDGDGKQEILACDASKSCLSVFRPSGEGVWTEEVLIEDLNAPAHVTCADVDGDGDLDIIIAILGNLYPDDSVVGRVELYEKSDKGYVRHVILDDVRRVADVQPGDFDKDGDLDLAVAVFGYARGQVLWLENRGGLKFLDHELLNAPGTIHVPVADYDGDGDLDIAACVTQDEEEIWGFENLGNGEFRSHRLWFTVNLDLGSAGLISADLDKDGDVDLILPAGDNLEDLDAYPQPYHGCYWFENTGNWKFAPRRISNLGGTYAAATADLNADGHLDVVLVSMTNDWFDPQSASVVWLENDGQQNFKTWQIDSTPIHLVTVATGDLNGDGRDDIVAGGLNMRKPFERMTRVSAWLQAP
;
A
#
# COMPACT_ATOMS: atom_id res chain seq x y z
N MET A 1 -60.25 -49.92 4.10
CA MET A 1 -60.85 -48.91 4.92
C MET A 1 -59.72 -47.98 5.32
N GLY A 2 -59.36 -46.92 4.67
CA GLY A 2 -60.04 -45.72 4.28
C GLY A 2 -59.44 -44.61 5.14
N ALA A 3 -58.45 -43.90 4.63
CA ALA A 3 -58.13 -42.55 5.06
C ALA A 3 -57.41 -41.81 3.92
N THR A 4 -58.26 -41.22 3.13
CA THR A 4 -57.86 -40.24 2.08
C THR A 4 -57.89 -38.82 2.66
N GLY A 5 -56.93 -38.04 2.28
CA GLY A 5 -57.12 -36.61 2.12
C GLY A 5 -56.68 -35.69 3.23
N ARG A 6 -55.51 -35.07 3.01
CA ARG A 6 -55.19 -33.67 3.35
C ARG A 6 -53.80 -33.30 2.85
N ASN A 7 -53.72 -33.00 1.58
CA ASN A 7 -52.60 -32.23 1.03
C ASN A 7 -53.09 -31.44 -0.18
N LEU A 8 -53.72 -30.30 0.09
CA LEU A 8 -53.94 -29.26 -0.90
C LEU A 8 -54.37 -27.99 -0.15
N LEU A 9 -53.44 -27.13 0.15
CA LEU A 9 -53.68 -25.71 0.44
C LEU A 9 -52.39 -25.04 0.98
N LEU A 10 -51.35 -24.96 0.14
CA LEU A 10 -50.19 -24.09 0.40
C LEU A 10 -49.45 -23.69 -0.88
N VAL A 11 -50.14 -23.60 -2.01
CA VAL A 11 -49.54 -23.13 -3.29
C VAL A 11 -50.15 -21.75 -3.71
N GLY A 12 -51.13 -21.24 -2.98
CA GLY A 12 -51.84 -20.01 -3.40
C GLY A 12 -51.28 -18.68 -2.87
N ALA A 13 -50.33 -18.68 -1.92
CA ALA A 13 -49.90 -17.44 -1.26
C ALA A 13 -48.59 -16.85 -1.79
N ALA A 14 -47.82 -17.59 -2.55
CA ALA A 14 -46.49 -17.14 -3.00
C ALA A 14 -46.46 -16.39 -4.33
N VAL A 15 -47.59 -16.33 -5.07
CA VAL A 15 -47.61 -15.71 -6.41
C VAL A 15 -48.23 -14.30 -6.40
N ALA A 16 -48.88 -13.88 -5.32
CA ALA A 16 -49.58 -12.57 -5.26
C ALA A 16 -48.68 -11.39 -4.81
N ILE A 17 -47.54 -11.65 -4.14
CA ILE A 17 -46.69 -10.59 -3.60
C ILE A 17 -45.83 -9.86 -4.67
N PRO A 18 -45.33 -10.51 -5.73
CA PRO A 18 -44.54 -9.79 -6.74
C PRO A 18 -45.39 -8.91 -7.69
N ILE A 19 -46.68 -9.18 -7.83
CA ILE A 19 -47.54 -8.39 -8.74
C ILE A 19 -47.97 -7.06 -8.12
N VAL A 20 -48.15 -6.98 -6.80
CA VAL A 20 -48.52 -5.73 -6.10
C VAL A 20 -47.36 -4.76 -6.01
N THR A 21 -46.15 -5.26 -5.86
CA THR A 21 -44.94 -4.39 -5.82
C THR A 21 -44.60 -3.83 -7.19
N ALA A 22 -44.86 -4.56 -8.29
CA ALA A 22 -44.60 -4.08 -9.64
C ALA A 22 -45.51 -2.93 -10.09
N TRP A 23 -46.70 -2.77 -9.46
CA TRP A 23 -47.65 -1.69 -9.77
C TRP A 23 -47.50 -0.43 -8.90
N LEU A 24 -46.77 -0.52 -7.80
CA LEU A 24 -46.49 0.62 -6.92
C LEU A 24 -45.17 1.34 -7.21
N LEU A 25 -44.24 0.68 -7.88
CA LEU A 25 -42.93 1.25 -8.24
C LEU A 25 -42.96 2.46 -9.19
N PRO A 26 -43.94 2.59 -10.15
CA PRO A 26 -43.94 3.77 -11.02
C PRO A 26 -44.51 5.04 -10.36
N ARG A 27 -45.03 4.98 -9.13
CA ARG A 27 -45.63 6.11 -8.45
C ARG A 27 -44.84 6.67 -7.28
N ILE A 28 -43.69 6.07 -6.98
CA ILE A 28 -42.70 6.74 -6.14
C ILE A 28 -42.11 7.84 -7.00
N PRO A 29 -42.24 9.14 -6.68
CA PRO A 29 -41.54 10.19 -7.38
C PRO A 29 -40.10 9.74 -7.47
N SER A 30 -39.51 9.80 -8.66
CA SER A 30 -38.07 9.54 -8.82
C SER A 30 -37.38 10.29 -7.70
N VAL A 31 -36.83 9.58 -6.74
CA VAL A 31 -35.90 10.18 -5.78
C VAL A 31 -34.88 10.80 -6.69
N GLN A 32 -34.93 12.13 -6.86
CA GLN A 32 -33.84 12.83 -7.51
C GLN A 32 -32.64 12.43 -6.67
N ARG A 33 -31.80 11.58 -7.24
CA ARG A 33 -30.47 11.38 -6.67
C ARG A 33 -29.89 12.77 -6.64
N LEU A 34 -29.77 13.31 -5.44
CA LEU A 34 -28.94 14.50 -5.26
C LEU A 34 -27.63 14.18 -5.95
N PRO A 35 -27.10 15.06 -6.80
CA PRO A 35 -25.78 14.85 -7.33
C PRO A 35 -24.86 14.55 -6.13
N PRO A 36 -23.94 13.59 -6.24
CA PRO A 36 -23.00 13.32 -5.17
C PRO A 36 -22.39 14.65 -4.74
N LEU A 37 -22.26 14.86 -3.44
CA LEU A 37 -21.60 16.03 -2.90
C LEU A 37 -20.14 15.94 -3.35
N HIS A 38 -19.80 16.65 -4.42
CA HIS A 38 -18.42 16.78 -4.85
C HIS A 38 -17.72 17.70 -3.84
N PHE A 39 -16.86 17.13 -3.02
CA PHE A 39 -15.84 17.90 -2.35
C PHE A 39 -14.82 18.26 -3.43
N GLY A 40 -14.71 19.54 -3.76
CA GLY A 40 -13.79 20.02 -4.78
C GLY A 40 -12.37 19.56 -4.51
N GLY A 41 -11.59 19.40 -5.54
CA GLY A 41 -10.18 19.02 -5.45
C GLY A 41 -9.39 19.93 -4.52
N MET A 42 -8.43 19.35 -3.79
CA MET A 42 -7.62 20.10 -2.85
C MET A 42 -6.32 20.54 -3.52
N SER A 43 -6.04 21.84 -3.42
CA SER A 43 -4.74 22.43 -3.75
C SER A 43 -4.15 23.11 -2.51
N TYR A 44 -2.83 23.16 -2.46
CA TYR A 44 -2.09 23.72 -1.34
C TYR A 44 -1.12 24.79 -1.81
N PRO A 45 -0.53 25.60 -0.90
CA PRO A 45 0.56 26.50 -1.27
C PRO A 45 1.69 25.73 -1.96
N ALA A 46 2.27 26.35 -2.99
CA ALA A 46 3.41 25.74 -3.69
C ALA A 46 4.59 25.53 -2.73
N SER A 47 5.27 24.42 -2.90
CA SER A 47 6.45 24.06 -2.09
C SER A 47 7.51 25.16 -2.15
N PRO A 48 8.13 25.55 -1.03
CA PRO A 48 9.31 26.42 -1.01
C PRO A 48 10.54 25.69 -1.58
N LEU A 49 10.59 24.34 -1.42
CA LEU A 49 11.60 23.50 -2.05
C LEU A 49 11.30 23.37 -3.54
N LYS A 50 12.34 23.31 -4.34
CA LYS A 50 12.21 23.18 -5.79
C LYS A 50 12.51 21.75 -6.21
N PHE A 51 11.65 21.22 -7.04
CA PHE A 51 11.80 19.91 -7.61
C PHE A 51 11.78 19.97 -9.14
N GLU A 52 12.66 19.22 -9.78
CA GLU A 52 12.63 18.98 -11.21
C GLU A 52 12.01 17.62 -11.48
N ARG A 53 10.84 17.59 -12.13
CA ARG A 53 10.21 16.32 -12.48
C ARG A 53 10.89 15.67 -13.68
N LYS A 54 11.17 14.37 -13.56
CA LYS A 54 11.69 13.50 -14.60
C LYS A 54 10.74 12.32 -14.84
N THR A 55 10.57 11.92 -16.09
CA THR A 55 9.96 10.63 -16.42
C THR A 55 11.05 9.56 -16.36
N ILE A 56 10.79 8.48 -15.64
CA ILE A 56 11.74 7.39 -15.47
C ILE A 56 11.42 6.28 -16.46
N GLY A 57 12.43 5.88 -17.23
CA GLY A 57 12.29 4.87 -18.28
C GLY A 57 11.57 5.34 -19.54
N PRO A 58 11.21 4.43 -20.44
CA PRO A 58 10.55 4.74 -21.70
C PRO A 58 9.10 5.18 -21.51
N GLU A 59 8.60 5.95 -22.48
CA GLU A 59 7.18 6.30 -22.54
C GLU A 59 6.28 5.07 -22.48
N PRO A 60 5.19 5.13 -21.70
CA PRO A 60 4.31 3.98 -21.51
C PRO A 60 3.59 3.59 -22.81
N VAL A 61 3.49 2.30 -23.07
CA VAL A 61 2.64 1.75 -24.11
C VAL A 61 1.38 1.16 -23.44
N GLY A 62 0.23 1.77 -23.68
CA GLY A 62 -1.03 1.42 -23.01
C GLY A 62 -1.21 2.14 -21.67
N LEU A 63 -1.94 1.52 -20.75
CA LEU A 63 -2.19 2.05 -19.41
C LEU A 63 -1.15 1.48 -18.43
N PRO A 64 -0.25 2.30 -17.88
CA PRO A 64 0.70 1.84 -16.88
C PRO A 64 -0.02 1.42 -15.58
N LEU A 65 0.42 0.33 -15.00
CA LEU A 65 -0.10 -0.20 -13.72
C LEU A 65 1.09 -0.53 -12.80
N ILE A 66 1.71 0.52 -12.26
CA ILE A 66 2.78 0.39 -11.27
C ILE A 66 2.15 0.24 -9.90
N THR A 67 2.43 -0.86 -9.25
CA THR A 67 1.87 -1.22 -7.95
C THR A 67 2.80 -0.87 -6.79
N ASN A 68 4.11 -0.92 -7.02
CA ASN A 68 5.11 -0.58 -6.02
C ASN A 68 6.36 0.03 -6.67
N VAL A 69 6.99 0.98 -5.97
CA VAL A 69 8.34 1.48 -6.28
C VAL A 69 9.18 1.47 -5.01
N GLN A 70 10.47 1.16 -5.15
CA GLN A 70 11.46 1.24 -4.08
C GLN A 70 12.73 1.93 -4.58
N ILE A 71 13.44 2.59 -3.66
CA ILE A 71 14.75 3.20 -3.90
C ILE A 71 15.75 2.52 -2.96
N LEU A 72 16.81 1.95 -3.50
CA LEU A 72 17.88 1.33 -2.73
C LEU A 72 19.14 1.20 -3.59
N ASP A 73 20.30 1.03 -2.93
CA ASP A 73 21.54 0.59 -3.59
C ASP A 73 21.44 -0.92 -3.85
N PHE A 74 20.89 -1.27 -5.00
CA PHE A 74 20.51 -2.65 -5.33
C PHE A 74 21.69 -3.52 -5.72
N ASP A 75 22.73 -2.94 -6.33
CA ASP A 75 23.90 -3.69 -6.79
C ASP A 75 25.17 -3.43 -5.95
N GLY A 76 25.08 -2.61 -4.90
CA GLY A 76 26.15 -2.33 -3.95
C GLY A 76 27.23 -1.38 -4.51
N ASP A 77 26.91 -0.59 -5.56
CA ASP A 77 27.88 0.35 -6.19
C ASP A 77 27.91 1.71 -5.48
N GLY A 78 27.07 1.93 -4.48
CA GLY A 78 26.94 3.16 -3.70
C GLY A 78 26.02 4.19 -4.32
N LYS A 79 25.31 3.86 -5.41
CA LYS A 79 24.24 4.67 -6.00
C LYS A 79 22.89 4.00 -5.74
N GLN A 80 21.86 4.81 -5.79
CA GLN A 80 20.51 4.29 -5.60
C GLN A 80 19.82 3.99 -6.93
N GLU A 81 19.22 2.82 -7.04
CA GLU A 81 18.38 2.38 -8.12
C GLU A 81 16.91 2.48 -7.73
N ILE A 82 16.05 2.49 -8.75
CA ILE A 82 14.61 2.40 -8.59
C ILE A 82 14.17 0.99 -9.02
N LEU A 83 13.56 0.23 -8.12
CA LEU A 83 12.81 -0.97 -8.46
C LEU A 83 11.34 -0.63 -8.67
N ALA A 84 10.68 -1.26 -9.65
CA ALA A 84 9.27 -1.06 -9.90
C ALA A 84 8.55 -2.36 -10.28
N CYS A 85 7.50 -2.69 -9.53
CA CYS A 85 6.53 -3.72 -9.89
C CYS A 85 5.57 -3.17 -10.96
N ASP A 86 5.56 -3.75 -12.15
CA ASP A 86 4.69 -3.35 -13.26
C ASP A 86 3.68 -4.46 -13.58
N ALA A 87 2.47 -4.33 -13.06
CA ALA A 87 1.41 -5.30 -13.28
C ALA A 87 0.89 -5.30 -14.73
N SER A 88 1.06 -4.20 -15.49
CA SER A 88 0.69 -4.14 -16.90
C SER A 88 1.64 -4.92 -17.80
N LYS A 89 2.89 -5.02 -17.41
CA LYS A 89 3.94 -5.77 -18.09
C LYS A 89 4.22 -7.13 -17.46
N SER A 90 3.61 -7.41 -16.31
CA SER A 90 3.84 -8.65 -15.53
C SER A 90 5.33 -8.83 -15.19
N CYS A 91 5.99 -7.78 -14.71
CA CYS A 91 7.43 -7.82 -14.44
C CYS A 91 7.86 -6.96 -13.25
N LEU A 92 9.07 -7.24 -12.77
CA LEU A 92 9.88 -6.35 -11.95
C LEU A 92 10.96 -5.73 -12.83
N SER A 93 11.03 -4.40 -12.85
CA SER A 93 12.09 -3.66 -13.54
C SER A 93 12.99 -2.94 -12.53
N VAL A 94 14.28 -2.82 -12.87
CA VAL A 94 15.21 -1.91 -12.21
C VAL A 94 15.57 -0.77 -13.16
N PHE A 95 15.65 0.44 -12.62
CA PHE A 95 16.09 1.63 -13.35
C PHE A 95 17.40 2.09 -12.72
N ARG A 96 18.48 2.02 -13.50
CA ARG A 96 19.83 2.43 -13.08
C ARG A 96 20.18 3.81 -13.60
N PRO A 97 20.80 4.67 -12.80
CA PRO A 97 21.30 5.96 -13.27
C PRO A 97 22.36 5.76 -14.36
N SER A 98 22.17 6.39 -15.52
CA SER A 98 23.06 6.28 -16.69
C SER A 98 23.64 7.60 -17.14
N GLY A 99 23.34 8.68 -16.43
CA GLY A 99 23.77 10.05 -16.67
C GLY A 99 22.95 11.01 -15.81
N GLU A 100 23.25 12.30 -15.87
CA GLU A 100 22.53 13.30 -15.10
C GLU A 100 21.04 13.31 -15.49
N GLY A 101 20.18 12.86 -14.55
CA GLY A 101 18.74 12.79 -14.74
C GLY A 101 18.27 11.80 -15.81
N VAL A 102 19.07 10.77 -16.13
CA VAL A 102 18.72 9.73 -17.11
C VAL A 102 18.87 8.35 -16.47
N TRP A 103 17.86 7.50 -16.64
CA TRP A 103 17.84 6.13 -16.16
C TRP A 103 17.62 5.15 -17.30
N THR A 104 18.34 4.02 -17.24
CA THR A 104 18.14 2.87 -18.13
C THR A 104 17.31 1.80 -17.44
N GLU A 105 16.30 1.29 -18.13
CA GLU A 105 15.46 0.18 -17.64
C GLU A 105 16.08 -1.16 -17.99
N GLU A 106 16.12 -2.06 -17.01
CA GLU A 106 16.34 -3.49 -17.19
C GLU A 106 15.19 -4.25 -16.54
N VAL A 107 14.61 -5.20 -17.26
CA VAL A 107 13.63 -6.13 -16.68
C VAL A 107 14.40 -7.23 -15.97
N LEU A 108 14.26 -7.29 -14.64
CA LEU A 108 14.93 -8.31 -13.82
C LEU A 108 14.19 -9.64 -13.82
N ILE A 109 12.87 -9.57 -13.61
CA ILE A 109 11.99 -10.74 -13.49
C ILE A 109 10.78 -10.55 -14.39
N GLU A 110 10.47 -11.56 -15.19
CA GLU A 110 9.30 -11.63 -16.06
C GLU A 110 8.25 -12.63 -15.54
N ASP A 111 7.09 -12.64 -16.16
CA ASP A 111 5.99 -13.57 -15.87
C ASP A 111 5.40 -13.48 -14.45
N LEU A 112 5.47 -12.29 -13.86
CA LEU A 112 4.86 -11.98 -12.57
C LEU A 112 3.38 -11.62 -12.73
N ASN A 113 2.48 -12.47 -12.24
CA ASN A 113 1.05 -12.22 -12.37
C ASN A 113 0.55 -11.18 -11.33
N ALA A 114 0.46 -9.92 -11.73
CA ALA A 114 0.10 -8.78 -10.88
C ALA A 114 0.99 -8.70 -9.61
N PRO A 115 2.30 -8.41 -9.74
CA PRO A 115 3.17 -8.19 -8.60
C PRO A 115 2.64 -6.98 -7.81
N ALA A 116 2.55 -7.08 -6.49
CA ALA A 116 2.04 -6.02 -5.61
C ALA A 116 3.15 -5.21 -4.97
N HIS A 117 4.11 -5.91 -4.36
CA HIS A 117 5.17 -5.33 -3.57
C HIS A 117 6.47 -6.09 -3.81
N VAL A 118 7.61 -5.38 -3.79
CA VAL A 118 8.96 -5.93 -3.84
C VAL A 118 9.72 -5.51 -2.59
N THR A 119 10.44 -6.43 -2.00
CA THR A 119 11.38 -6.18 -0.91
C THR A 119 12.68 -6.89 -1.23
N CYS A 120 13.82 -6.30 -0.86
CA CYS A 120 15.14 -6.89 -1.06
C CYS A 120 15.81 -7.10 0.29
N ALA A 121 16.34 -8.30 0.51
CA ALA A 121 17.08 -8.68 1.72
C ALA A 121 18.02 -9.85 1.40
N ASP A 122 19.07 -10.02 2.19
CA ASP A 122 19.93 -11.20 2.17
C ASP A 122 19.24 -12.33 2.97
N VAL A 123 18.41 -13.14 2.29
CA VAL A 123 17.54 -14.14 2.96
C VAL A 123 18.27 -15.44 3.25
N ASP A 124 19.31 -15.77 2.48
CA ASP A 124 20.08 -17.00 2.66
C ASP A 124 21.41 -16.78 3.39
N GLY A 125 21.76 -15.52 3.71
CA GLY A 125 22.94 -15.16 4.49
C GLY A 125 24.25 -15.21 3.70
N ASP A 126 24.21 -15.12 2.36
CA ASP A 126 25.40 -15.19 1.49
C ASP A 126 26.05 -13.81 1.24
N GLY A 127 25.38 -12.73 1.62
CA GLY A 127 25.82 -11.33 1.52
C GLY A 127 25.34 -10.61 0.27
N ASP A 128 24.60 -11.27 -0.61
CA ASP A 128 23.94 -10.69 -1.77
C ASP A 128 22.46 -10.36 -1.46
N LEU A 129 21.89 -9.34 -2.12
CA LEU A 129 20.47 -9.04 -1.97
C LEU A 129 19.62 -9.96 -2.84
N ASP A 130 18.71 -10.69 -2.18
CA ASP A 130 17.65 -11.44 -2.83
C ASP A 130 16.43 -10.56 -3.06
N ILE A 131 15.54 -11.00 -3.94
CA ILE A 131 14.31 -10.28 -4.27
C ILE A 131 13.11 -11.08 -3.77
N ILE A 132 12.28 -10.48 -2.92
CA ILE A 132 11.04 -11.07 -2.42
C ILE A 132 9.88 -10.32 -3.05
N ILE A 133 8.95 -11.05 -3.68
CA ILE A 133 7.81 -10.45 -4.38
C ILE A 133 6.50 -10.98 -3.83
N ALA A 134 5.64 -10.07 -3.40
CA ALA A 134 4.24 -10.32 -3.12
C ALA A 134 3.45 -10.35 -4.44
N ILE A 135 2.76 -11.46 -4.73
CA ILE A 135 1.98 -11.66 -5.95
C ILE A 135 0.48 -11.63 -5.61
N LEU A 136 -0.23 -10.65 -6.15
CA LEU A 136 -1.69 -10.59 -6.05
C LEU A 136 -2.36 -11.66 -6.92
N GLY A 137 -1.79 -11.95 -8.08
CA GLY A 137 -2.43 -12.82 -9.09
C GLY A 137 -3.60 -12.16 -9.83
N ASN A 138 -4.28 -11.19 -9.19
CA ASN A 138 -5.39 -10.41 -9.76
C ASN A 138 -5.41 -9.02 -9.11
N LEU A 139 -5.50 -7.96 -9.90
CA LEU A 139 -5.56 -6.58 -9.39
C LEU A 139 -6.92 -6.22 -8.76
N TYR A 140 -8.01 -6.82 -9.25
CA TYR A 140 -9.34 -6.54 -8.70
C TYR A 140 -9.55 -7.28 -7.38
N PRO A 141 -10.16 -6.64 -6.37
CA PRO A 141 -10.41 -7.26 -5.07
C PRO A 141 -11.42 -8.41 -5.21
N ASP A 142 -10.98 -9.61 -4.84
CA ASP A 142 -11.81 -10.82 -4.76
C ASP A 142 -11.21 -11.83 -3.77
N ASP A 143 -11.84 -13.00 -3.62
CA ASP A 143 -11.38 -14.09 -2.77
C ASP A 143 -10.69 -15.23 -3.54
N SER A 144 -10.24 -14.98 -4.76
CA SER A 144 -9.53 -15.99 -5.57
C SER A 144 -8.24 -16.42 -4.88
N VAL A 145 -7.98 -17.73 -4.89
CA VAL A 145 -6.75 -18.35 -4.39
C VAL A 145 -5.74 -18.37 -5.52
N VAL A 146 -5.04 -17.24 -5.70
CA VAL A 146 -4.11 -16.99 -6.83
C VAL A 146 -2.84 -16.27 -6.39
N GLY A 147 -2.78 -15.89 -5.11
CA GLY A 147 -1.64 -15.19 -4.53
C GLY A 147 -0.51 -16.14 -4.18
N ARG A 148 0.67 -15.58 -4.05
CA ARG A 148 1.87 -16.29 -3.59
C ARG A 148 2.97 -15.33 -3.19
N VAL A 149 3.95 -15.85 -2.46
CA VAL A 149 5.24 -15.21 -2.19
C VAL A 149 6.29 -15.92 -3.04
N GLU A 150 6.99 -15.15 -3.86
CA GLU A 150 8.11 -15.63 -4.64
C GLU A 150 9.41 -14.98 -4.15
N LEU A 151 10.42 -15.81 -3.89
CA LEU A 151 11.78 -15.39 -3.59
C LEU A 151 12.65 -15.70 -4.80
N TYR A 152 13.49 -14.76 -5.17
CA TYR A 152 14.47 -14.88 -6.22
C TYR A 152 15.85 -14.74 -5.60
N GLU A 153 16.43 -15.88 -5.24
CA GLU A 153 17.78 -16.00 -4.67
C GLU A 153 18.80 -15.56 -5.72
N LYS A 154 19.67 -14.61 -5.37
CA LYS A 154 20.73 -14.15 -6.25
C LYS A 154 21.86 -15.19 -6.29
N SER A 155 22.46 -15.37 -7.45
CA SER A 155 23.59 -16.26 -7.65
C SER A 155 24.51 -15.75 -8.75
N ASP A 156 25.72 -16.32 -8.88
CA ASP A 156 26.67 -16.03 -9.97
C ASP A 156 26.09 -16.18 -11.40
N LYS A 157 24.95 -16.88 -11.54
CA LYS A 157 24.29 -17.18 -12.83
C LYS A 157 23.00 -16.42 -13.05
N GLY A 158 22.65 -15.49 -12.19
CA GLY A 158 21.37 -14.78 -12.15
C GLY A 158 20.48 -15.28 -11.01
N TYR A 159 19.20 -15.04 -11.09
CA TYR A 159 18.24 -15.33 -10.02
C TYR A 159 17.69 -16.75 -10.11
N VAL A 160 17.59 -17.44 -8.97
CA VAL A 160 16.94 -18.74 -8.82
C VAL A 160 15.59 -18.52 -8.12
N ARG A 161 14.51 -18.90 -8.79
CA ARG A 161 13.14 -18.70 -8.27
C ARG A 161 12.76 -19.80 -7.27
N HIS A 162 12.27 -19.39 -6.11
CA HIS A 162 11.64 -20.22 -5.08
C HIS A 162 10.21 -19.73 -4.84
N VAL A 163 9.24 -20.64 -4.80
CA VAL A 163 7.88 -20.34 -4.36
C VAL A 163 7.83 -20.64 -2.87
N ILE A 164 7.73 -19.58 -2.05
CA ILE A 164 7.78 -19.67 -0.59
C ILE A 164 6.41 -19.98 -0.01
N LEU A 165 5.38 -19.33 -0.56
CA LEU A 165 3.98 -19.52 -0.19
C LEU A 165 3.13 -19.54 -1.45
N ASP A 166 2.20 -20.48 -1.56
CA ASP A 166 1.20 -20.57 -2.63
C ASP A 166 -0.15 -21.08 -2.08
N ASP A 167 -1.11 -21.28 -2.96
CA ASP A 167 -2.47 -21.72 -2.61
C ASP A 167 -3.15 -20.82 -1.55
N VAL A 168 -2.75 -19.55 -1.48
CA VAL A 168 -3.35 -18.52 -0.65
C VAL A 168 -4.12 -17.50 -1.49
N ARG A 169 -4.90 -16.66 -0.82
CA ARG A 169 -5.50 -15.49 -1.48
C ARG A 169 -4.41 -14.52 -1.88
N ARG A 170 -4.79 -13.44 -2.49
CA ARG A 170 -3.89 -12.42 -3.04
C ARG A 170 -2.88 -11.95 -1.99
N VAL A 171 -1.57 -12.04 -2.26
CA VAL A 171 -0.56 -11.51 -1.36
C VAL A 171 -0.28 -10.05 -1.72
N ALA A 172 -0.52 -9.14 -0.76
CA ALA A 172 -0.42 -7.71 -0.96
C ALA A 172 0.95 -7.14 -0.52
N ASP A 173 1.51 -7.68 0.57
CA ASP A 173 2.78 -7.20 1.13
C ASP A 173 3.58 -8.35 1.76
N VAL A 174 4.89 -8.22 1.75
CA VAL A 174 5.84 -9.15 2.41
C VAL A 174 7.00 -8.33 2.97
N GLN A 175 7.29 -8.50 4.26
CA GLN A 175 8.38 -7.81 4.95
C GLN A 175 9.29 -8.81 5.68
N PRO A 176 10.63 -8.72 5.53
CA PRO A 176 11.57 -9.60 6.23
C PRO A 176 11.82 -9.14 7.67
N GLY A 177 12.15 -10.11 8.54
CA GLY A 177 12.59 -9.86 9.91
C GLY A 177 13.00 -11.17 10.56
N ASP A 178 14.03 -11.15 11.39
CA ASP A 178 14.42 -12.29 12.24
C ASP A 178 13.56 -12.25 13.51
N PHE A 179 12.39 -12.93 13.48
CA PHE A 179 11.41 -12.84 14.57
C PHE A 179 11.67 -13.83 15.71
N ASP A 180 12.41 -14.89 15.49
CA ASP A 180 12.74 -15.87 16.55
C ASP A 180 14.20 -15.79 17.01
N LYS A 181 14.99 -14.86 16.43
CA LYS A 181 16.40 -14.59 16.76
C LYS A 181 17.31 -15.78 16.52
N ASP A 182 17.00 -16.62 15.53
CA ASP A 182 17.84 -17.75 15.15
C ASP A 182 18.93 -17.36 14.12
N GLY A 183 18.84 -16.16 13.55
CA GLY A 183 19.77 -15.57 12.60
C GLY A 183 19.38 -15.76 11.15
N ASP A 184 18.32 -16.49 10.84
CA ASP A 184 17.72 -16.63 9.51
C ASP A 184 16.59 -15.59 9.35
N LEU A 185 16.46 -14.95 8.19
CA LEU A 185 15.37 -14.01 7.97
C LEU A 185 14.04 -14.72 7.71
N ASP A 186 13.05 -14.42 8.53
CA ASP A 186 11.66 -14.77 8.38
C ASP A 186 10.90 -13.75 7.55
N LEU A 187 9.60 -14.01 7.27
CA LEU A 187 8.75 -13.10 6.52
C LEU A 187 7.42 -12.84 7.22
N ALA A 188 7.05 -11.57 7.40
CA ALA A 188 5.69 -11.15 7.68
C ALA A 188 4.92 -11.00 6.36
N VAL A 189 3.71 -11.54 6.26
CA VAL A 189 2.95 -11.60 5.01
C VAL A 189 1.53 -11.10 5.19
N ALA A 190 1.12 -10.15 4.35
CA ALA A 190 -0.26 -9.69 4.21
C ALA A 190 -0.98 -10.48 3.10
N VAL A 191 -1.92 -11.34 3.48
CA VAL A 191 -2.77 -12.06 2.54
C VAL A 191 -4.12 -11.38 2.44
N PHE A 192 -4.36 -10.69 1.35
CA PHE A 192 -5.61 -9.99 1.09
C PHE A 192 -6.69 -10.94 0.57
N GLY A 193 -7.88 -10.86 1.15
CA GLY A 193 -9.10 -11.41 0.58
C GLY A 193 -10.26 -10.50 0.91
N TYR A 194 -11.24 -10.39 0.02
CA TYR A 194 -12.38 -9.49 0.19
C TYR A 194 -13.24 -9.88 1.41
N ALA A 195 -13.51 -11.16 1.59
CA ALA A 195 -14.24 -11.68 2.74
C ALA A 195 -13.36 -12.49 3.71
N ARG A 196 -12.12 -12.76 3.36
CA ARG A 196 -11.18 -13.59 4.15
C ARG A 196 -9.76 -13.20 3.80
N GLY A 197 -8.99 -12.78 4.78
CA GLY A 197 -7.56 -12.47 4.63
C GLY A 197 -6.80 -13.02 5.83
N GLN A 198 -5.49 -12.83 5.83
CA GLN A 198 -4.62 -13.34 6.90
C GLN A 198 -3.42 -12.42 7.08
N VAL A 199 -2.93 -12.35 8.31
CA VAL A 199 -1.54 -11.99 8.62
C VAL A 199 -0.81 -13.28 8.95
N LEU A 200 0.27 -13.55 8.23
CA LEU A 200 1.09 -14.73 8.46
C LEU A 200 2.51 -14.33 8.89
N TRP A 201 3.10 -15.12 9.75
CA TRP A 201 4.54 -15.21 9.93
C TRP A 201 5.02 -16.50 9.24
N LEU A 202 5.93 -16.37 8.31
CA LEU A 202 6.60 -17.49 7.66
C LEU A 202 7.96 -17.64 8.33
N GLU A 203 8.08 -18.63 9.21
CA GLU A 203 9.30 -18.96 9.91
C GLU A 203 10.28 -19.66 8.97
N ASN A 204 11.48 -19.13 8.79
CA ASN A 204 12.56 -19.75 8.02
C ASN A 204 13.26 -20.82 8.88
N ARG A 205 13.17 -22.07 8.47
CA ARG A 205 13.78 -23.22 9.13
C ARG A 205 15.16 -23.55 8.57
N GLY A 206 15.80 -22.61 7.91
CA GLY A 206 17.07 -22.77 7.23
C GLY A 206 16.95 -23.37 5.83
N GLY A 207 17.81 -22.89 4.93
CA GLY A 207 17.88 -23.33 3.54
C GLY A 207 16.57 -23.04 2.79
N LEU A 208 16.01 -21.86 2.99
CA LEU A 208 14.81 -21.32 2.34
C LEU A 208 13.57 -22.23 2.50
N LYS A 209 13.43 -22.88 3.66
CA LYS A 209 12.28 -23.73 4.00
C LYS A 209 11.43 -23.02 5.04
N PHE A 210 10.29 -22.57 4.63
CA PHE A 210 9.39 -21.79 5.45
C PHE A 210 8.24 -22.62 6.03
N LEU A 211 7.85 -22.31 7.27
CA LEU A 211 6.68 -22.83 7.95
C LEU A 211 5.74 -21.68 8.26
N ASP A 212 4.48 -21.77 7.82
CA ASP A 212 3.49 -20.73 8.03
C ASP A 212 2.83 -20.79 9.40
N HIS A 213 2.69 -19.61 10.05
CA HIS A 213 1.98 -19.39 11.30
C HIS A 213 0.94 -18.29 11.09
N GLU A 214 -0.35 -18.60 11.31
CA GLU A 214 -1.42 -17.61 11.21
C GLU A 214 -1.46 -16.75 12.49
N LEU A 215 -1.20 -15.43 12.34
CA LEU A 215 -1.29 -14.47 13.45
C LEU A 215 -2.67 -13.82 13.53
N LEU A 216 -3.34 -13.63 12.39
CA LEU A 216 -4.68 -13.05 12.29
C LEU A 216 -5.42 -13.64 11.08
N ASN A 217 -6.72 -13.87 11.27
CA ASN A 217 -7.66 -14.16 10.17
C ASN A 217 -8.68 -13.03 10.09
N ALA A 218 -8.46 -12.08 9.18
CA ALA A 218 -9.31 -10.92 8.98
C ALA A 218 -9.33 -10.52 7.50
N PRO A 219 -10.46 -10.05 6.95
CA PRO A 219 -10.54 -9.65 5.56
C PRO A 219 -9.77 -8.33 5.31
N GLY A 220 -9.11 -8.23 4.14
CA GLY A 220 -8.52 -6.99 3.69
C GLY A 220 -7.15 -6.64 4.28
N THR A 221 -6.33 -7.60 4.66
CA THR A 221 -4.95 -7.31 5.07
C THR A 221 -4.11 -6.86 3.89
N ILE A 222 -3.52 -5.65 3.95
CA ILE A 222 -2.79 -5.06 2.81
C ILE A 222 -1.34 -4.68 3.11
N HIS A 223 -0.98 -4.31 4.33
CA HIS A 223 0.38 -3.95 4.72
C HIS A 223 0.75 -4.56 6.06
N VAL A 224 2.03 -4.95 6.18
CA VAL A 224 2.61 -5.58 7.39
C VAL A 224 3.98 -4.98 7.74
N PRO A 225 4.08 -3.66 8.05
CA PRO A 225 5.35 -3.08 8.44
C PRO A 225 5.90 -3.73 9.71
N VAL A 226 7.24 -3.86 9.74
CA VAL A 226 8.01 -4.51 10.80
C VAL A 226 8.89 -3.49 11.50
N ALA A 227 8.85 -3.45 12.81
CA ALA A 227 9.73 -2.65 13.66
C ALA A 227 9.68 -3.16 15.11
N ASP A 228 10.59 -2.71 15.95
CA ASP A 228 10.51 -2.85 17.41
C ASP A 228 9.59 -1.73 17.94
N TYR A 229 8.29 -2.06 18.19
CA TYR A 229 7.29 -1.06 18.58
C TYR A 229 7.20 -0.84 20.09
N ASP A 230 7.76 -1.71 20.92
CA ASP A 230 7.70 -1.57 22.37
C ASP A 230 9.07 -1.35 23.03
N GLY A 231 10.15 -1.33 22.22
CA GLY A 231 11.49 -1.01 22.63
C GLY A 231 12.19 -2.12 23.41
N ASP A 232 11.73 -3.39 23.25
CA ASP A 232 12.31 -4.53 23.95
C ASP A 232 13.47 -5.21 23.18
N GLY A 233 13.67 -4.82 21.92
CA GLY A 233 14.72 -5.28 21.02
C GLY A 233 14.34 -6.50 20.21
N ASP A 234 13.08 -6.92 20.21
CA ASP A 234 12.49 -7.90 19.31
C ASP A 234 11.76 -7.21 18.17
N LEU A 235 11.76 -7.77 16.97
CA LEU A 235 11.00 -7.23 15.87
C LEU A 235 9.54 -7.66 16.00
N ASP A 236 8.65 -6.67 15.94
CA ASP A 236 7.21 -6.84 15.96
C ASP A 236 6.62 -6.62 14.57
N ILE A 237 5.33 -6.93 14.42
CA ILE A 237 4.59 -6.72 13.17
C ILE A 237 3.39 -5.82 13.45
N ALA A 238 3.20 -4.76 12.67
CA ALA A 238 1.91 -4.08 12.58
C ALA A 238 1.16 -4.53 11.32
N ALA A 239 -0.16 -4.38 11.28
CA ALA A 239 -0.95 -4.73 10.10
C ALA A 239 -2.10 -3.76 9.86
N CYS A 240 -2.32 -3.40 8.59
CA CYS A 240 -3.48 -2.67 8.11
C CYS A 240 -4.51 -3.64 7.55
N VAL A 241 -5.75 -3.56 8.04
CA VAL A 241 -6.89 -4.39 7.67
C VAL A 241 -8.03 -3.48 7.21
N THR A 242 -8.54 -3.65 5.98
CA THR A 242 -9.31 -2.61 5.28
C THR A 242 -10.69 -3.04 4.75
N GLN A 243 -11.09 -4.28 4.99
CA GLN A 243 -12.42 -4.77 4.61
C GLN A 243 -13.25 -4.97 5.87
N ASP A 244 -14.53 -4.90 5.87
CA ASP A 244 -15.44 -4.90 7.02
C ASP A 244 -15.27 -3.65 7.90
N GLU A 245 -14.45 -3.68 8.93
CA GLU A 245 -14.00 -2.52 9.70
C GLU A 245 -12.59 -2.14 9.25
N GLU A 246 -12.27 -0.87 9.29
CA GLU A 246 -10.90 -0.40 9.05
C GLU A 246 -10.13 -0.50 10.36
N GLU A 247 -9.05 -1.27 10.37
CA GLU A 247 -8.33 -1.62 11.59
C GLU A 247 -6.82 -1.51 11.44
N ILE A 248 -6.16 -1.21 12.54
CA ILE A 248 -4.72 -1.41 12.71
C ILE A 248 -4.51 -2.42 13.84
N TRP A 249 -3.77 -3.46 13.55
CA TRP A 249 -3.36 -4.48 14.51
C TRP A 249 -1.86 -4.40 14.77
N GLY A 250 -1.44 -4.76 15.98
CA GLY A 250 -0.06 -5.01 16.36
C GLY A 250 0.09 -6.44 16.84
N PHE A 251 1.22 -7.04 16.54
CA PHE A 251 1.61 -8.37 16.99
C PHE A 251 2.93 -8.24 17.72
N GLU A 252 2.83 -8.12 19.05
CA GLU A 252 3.95 -8.06 19.99
C GLU A 252 4.68 -9.40 19.96
N ASN A 253 5.93 -9.39 19.60
CA ASN A 253 6.81 -10.56 19.66
C ASN A 253 7.25 -10.77 21.10
N LEU A 254 6.89 -11.90 21.67
CA LEU A 254 7.25 -12.25 23.06
C LEU A 254 8.57 -13.02 23.14
N GLY A 255 9.28 -13.15 22.02
CA GLY A 255 10.43 -14.01 21.84
C GLY A 255 10.05 -15.47 21.56
N ASN A 256 10.98 -16.23 21.03
CA ASN A 256 10.83 -17.65 20.73
C ASN A 256 9.62 -18.01 19.83
N GLY A 257 9.23 -17.10 18.93
CA GLY A 257 8.14 -17.33 17.98
C GLY A 257 6.74 -17.26 18.60
N GLU A 258 6.58 -16.64 19.75
CA GLU A 258 5.28 -16.38 20.37
C GLU A 258 4.86 -14.93 20.15
N PHE A 259 3.66 -14.71 19.62
CA PHE A 259 3.09 -13.38 19.37
C PHE A 259 1.84 -13.13 20.19
N ARG A 260 1.68 -11.88 20.65
CA ARG A 260 0.48 -11.37 21.30
C ARG A 260 -0.17 -10.31 20.42
N SER A 261 -1.43 -10.54 20.05
CA SER A 261 -2.17 -9.59 19.19
C SER A 261 -2.76 -8.43 19.99
N HIS A 262 -2.65 -7.22 19.45
CA HIS A 262 -3.23 -5.97 19.94
C HIS A 262 -4.05 -5.33 18.84
N ARG A 263 -5.34 -5.01 19.07
CA ARG A 263 -6.11 -4.16 18.19
C ARG A 263 -5.79 -2.72 18.56
N LEU A 264 -4.92 -2.06 17.79
CA LEU A 264 -4.41 -0.74 18.11
C LEU A 264 -5.44 0.35 17.83
N TRP A 265 -6.18 0.20 16.74
CA TRP A 265 -7.19 1.16 16.33
C TRP A 265 -8.24 0.52 15.42
N PHE A 266 -9.42 1.13 15.36
CA PHE A 266 -10.47 0.77 14.40
C PHE A 266 -11.41 1.92 14.16
N THR A 267 -12.11 1.88 13.02
CA THR A 267 -13.24 2.78 12.72
C THR A 267 -14.37 2.01 12.05
N VAL A 268 -15.59 2.47 12.29
CA VAL A 268 -16.78 1.97 11.60
C VAL A 268 -17.07 2.72 10.30
N ASN A 269 -16.20 3.64 9.91
CA ASN A 269 -16.25 4.27 8.61
C ASN A 269 -15.62 3.33 7.57
N LEU A 270 -16.42 2.49 6.96
CA LEU A 270 -16.00 1.48 5.97
C LEU A 270 -15.48 2.10 4.66
N ASP A 271 -15.72 3.41 4.47
CA ASP A 271 -15.29 4.16 3.30
C ASP A 271 -14.05 5.04 3.62
N LEU A 272 -13.34 4.81 4.75
CA LEU A 272 -12.14 5.57 5.06
C LEU A 272 -11.07 5.36 4.00
N GLY A 273 -10.98 4.12 3.49
CA GLY A 273 -10.09 3.73 2.42
C GLY A 273 -8.63 3.74 2.87
N SER A 274 -8.32 3.02 3.95
CA SER A 274 -6.93 2.81 4.36
C SER A 274 -6.16 2.15 3.23
N ALA A 275 -5.12 2.82 2.72
CA ALA A 275 -4.43 2.44 1.49
C ALA A 275 -3.00 2.00 1.72
N GLY A 276 -2.44 2.29 2.88
CA GLY A 276 -1.06 1.97 3.23
C GLY A 276 -0.85 1.95 4.74
N LEU A 277 0.29 1.46 5.18
CA LEU A 277 0.76 1.59 6.56
C LEU A 277 2.29 1.56 6.52
N ILE A 278 2.93 2.58 7.07
CA ILE A 278 4.39 2.63 7.21
C ILE A 278 4.78 2.97 8.65
N SER A 279 6.02 2.65 9.00
CA SER A 279 6.60 2.89 10.32
C SER A 279 7.67 3.97 10.26
N ALA A 280 7.66 4.91 11.20
CA ALA A 280 8.71 5.90 11.38
C ALA A 280 8.61 6.51 12.78
N ASP A 281 9.74 6.86 13.39
CA ASP A 281 9.80 7.70 14.58
C ASP A 281 9.65 9.17 14.16
N LEU A 282 8.38 9.63 14.07
CA LEU A 282 8.05 10.91 13.42
C LEU A 282 8.30 12.12 14.32
N ASP A 283 8.22 11.96 15.63
CA ASP A 283 8.47 13.03 16.60
C ASP A 283 9.83 12.92 17.32
N LYS A 284 10.61 11.89 16.99
CA LYS A 284 11.96 11.65 17.51
C LYS A 284 12.03 11.42 19.02
N ASP A 285 11.02 10.77 19.56
CA ASP A 285 11.02 10.38 20.97
C ASP A 285 11.67 9.01 21.22
N GLY A 286 11.97 8.27 20.17
CA GLY A 286 12.64 6.97 20.16
C GLY A 286 11.68 5.79 20.05
N ASP A 287 10.37 6.03 20.11
CA ASP A 287 9.34 5.03 19.90
C ASP A 287 8.88 5.04 18.41
N VAL A 288 8.72 3.88 17.79
CA VAL A 288 8.32 3.82 16.38
C VAL A 288 6.83 4.02 16.23
N ASP A 289 6.44 5.03 15.45
CA ASP A 289 5.05 5.39 15.14
C ASP A 289 4.53 4.66 13.90
N LEU A 290 3.21 4.82 13.65
CA LEU A 290 2.56 4.35 12.43
C LEU A 290 1.97 5.53 11.65
N ILE A 291 2.10 5.49 10.32
CA ILE A 291 1.53 6.49 9.41
C ILE A 291 0.60 5.78 8.44
N LEU A 292 -0.66 6.21 8.40
CA LEU A 292 -1.74 5.63 7.61
C LEU A 292 -2.23 6.63 6.57
N PRO A 293 -1.85 6.51 5.29
CA PRO A 293 -2.56 7.16 4.20
C PRO A 293 -3.94 6.52 4.01
N ALA A 294 -4.97 7.36 3.87
CA ALA A 294 -6.36 6.93 3.75
C ALA A 294 -7.06 7.70 2.64
N GLY A 295 -7.53 6.99 1.63
CA GLY A 295 -8.18 7.59 0.46
C GLY A 295 -8.33 6.61 -0.70
N ASP A 296 -8.17 5.31 -0.45
CA ASP A 296 -8.51 4.28 -1.41
C ASP A 296 -10.03 4.21 -1.60
N ASN A 297 -10.47 4.43 -2.83
CA ASN A 297 -11.85 4.24 -3.26
C ASN A 297 -11.88 3.62 -4.67
N LEU A 298 -10.95 2.69 -4.90
CA LEU A 298 -10.83 1.93 -6.16
C LEU A 298 -12.12 1.20 -6.54
N GLU A 299 -12.90 0.79 -5.56
CA GLU A 299 -14.14 0.05 -5.77
C GLU A 299 -15.33 0.95 -6.12
N ASP A 300 -15.25 2.25 -5.86
CA ASP A 300 -16.31 3.19 -6.15
C ASP A 300 -16.50 3.38 -7.66
N LEU A 301 -17.75 3.41 -8.11
CA LEU A 301 -18.07 3.71 -9.51
C LEU A 301 -17.60 5.10 -9.92
N ASP A 302 -17.75 6.06 -9.03
CA ASP A 302 -17.31 7.45 -9.17
C ASP A 302 -16.38 7.77 -8.00
N ALA A 303 -15.08 7.60 -8.19
CA ALA A 303 -14.07 7.86 -7.16
C ALA A 303 -13.81 9.36 -7.05
N TYR A 304 -14.19 9.94 -5.91
CA TYR A 304 -13.96 11.36 -5.57
C TYR A 304 -13.31 11.49 -4.19
N PRO A 305 -12.59 12.59 -3.94
CA PRO A 305 -12.07 12.87 -2.61
C PRO A 305 -13.21 12.93 -1.59
N GLN A 306 -13.00 12.33 -0.43
CA GLN A 306 -13.96 12.34 0.66
C GLN A 306 -13.45 13.22 1.82
N PRO A 307 -14.32 13.79 2.67
CA PRO A 307 -13.91 14.71 3.72
C PRO A 307 -13.05 14.08 4.81
N TYR A 308 -13.02 12.75 4.89
CA TYR A 308 -12.22 11.96 5.83
C TYR A 308 -10.93 11.41 5.21
N HIS A 309 -10.71 11.53 3.89
CA HIS A 309 -9.45 11.18 3.25
C HIS A 309 -8.31 12.03 3.78
N GLY A 310 -7.09 11.48 3.77
CA GLY A 310 -5.89 12.18 4.19
C GLY A 310 -4.83 11.24 4.73
N CYS A 311 -3.99 11.77 5.60
CA CYS A 311 -2.97 11.01 6.30
C CYS A 311 -3.20 11.09 7.80
N TYR A 312 -3.09 9.96 8.47
CA TYR A 312 -3.21 9.83 9.92
C TYR A 312 -1.89 9.35 10.49
N TRP A 313 -1.41 10.05 11.49
CA TRP A 313 -0.29 9.65 12.31
C TRP A 313 -0.82 9.03 13.60
N PHE A 314 -0.31 7.89 13.95
CA PHE A 314 -0.59 7.16 15.17
C PHE A 314 0.66 7.22 16.03
N GLU A 315 0.73 8.24 16.91
CA GLU A 315 1.81 8.44 17.85
C GLU A 315 1.87 7.26 18.82
N ASN A 316 3.01 6.60 18.89
CA ASN A 316 3.26 5.53 19.84
C ASN A 316 3.52 6.14 21.22
N THR A 317 2.65 5.90 22.17
CA THR A 317 2.76 6.43 23.54
C THR A 317 3.22 5.36 24.54
N GLY A 318 3.80 4.29 24.03
CA GLY A 318 4.28 3.15 24.80
C GLY A 318 3.19 2.16 25.24
N ASN A 319 3.60 0.94 25.59
CA ASN A 319 2.71 -0.12 26.03
C ASN A 319 1.60 -0.47 25.00
N TRP A 320 1.93 -0.52 23.74
CA TRP A 320 1.02 -0.82 22.62
C TRP A 320 -0.18 0.12 22.53
N LYS A 321 0.02 1.40 22.87
CA LYS A 321 -1.01 2.44 22.80
C LYS A 321 -0.61 3.47 21.75
N PHE A 322 -1.41 3.60 20.76
CA PHE A 322 -1.23 4.52 19.64
C PHE A 322 -2.31 5.59 19.65
N ALA A 323 -1.91 6.86 19.59
CA ALA A 323 -2.80 8.02 19.62
C ALA A 323 -3.01 8.55 18.19
N PRO A 324 -4.21 8.37 17.58
CA PRO A 324 -4.47 8.80 16.21
C PRO A 324 -4.59 10.31 16.08
N ARG A 325 -3.93 10.88 15.08
CA ARG A 325 -4.00 12.28 14.72
C ARG A 325 -4.00 12.44 13.19
N ARG A 326 -5.00 13.11 12.63
CA ARG A 326 -5.01 13.44 11.20
C ARG A 326 -4.04 14.59 10.93
N ILE A 327 -3.02 14.36 10.11
CA ILE A 327 -1.98 15.36 9.78
C ILE A 327 -2.12 15.96 8.38
N SER A 328 -2.94 15.35 7.51
CA SER A 328 -3.27 15.89 6.19
C SER A 328 -4.73 15.63 5.83
N ASN A 329 -5.26 16.45 4.94
CA ASN A 329 -6.59 16.27 4.35
C ASN A 329 -6.52 16.08 2.82
N LEU A 330 -5.39 15.64 2.28
CA LEU A 330 -5.26 15.36 0.85
C LEU A 330 -6.31 14.33 0.42
N GLY A 331 -7.12 14.67 -0.56
CA GLY A 331 -8.12 13.76 -1.10
C GLY A 331 -7.48 12.58 -1.82
N GLY A 332 -8.01 11.38 -1.64
CA GLY A 332 -7.52 10.17 -2.29
C GLY A 332 -6.06 9.82 -1.96
N THR A 333 -5.60 10.15 -0.75
CA THR A 333 -4.24 9.82 -0.31
C THR A 333 -4.04 8.31 -0.33
N TYR A 334 -3.05 7.83 -1.08
CA TYR A 334 -2.87 6.38 -1.29
C TYR A 334 -1.58 5.83 -0.69
N ALA A 335 -0.49 6.56 -0.80
CA ALA A 335 0.79 6.14 -0.23
C ALA A 335 1.52 7.30 0.45
N ALA A 336 2.39 6.94 1.39
CA ALA A 336 3.25 7.84 2.13
C ALA A 336 4.70 7.34 2.13
N ALA A 337 5.64 8.27 2.19
CA ALA A 337 7.04 8.02 2.50
C ALA A 337 7.57 9.12 3.43
N THR A 338 8.65 8.86 4.14
CA THR A 338 9.26 9.83 5.07
C THR A 338 10.67 10.18 4.63
N ALA A 339 11.04 11.45 4.78
CA ALA A 339 12.39 11.97 4.53
C ALA A 339 12.56 13.31 5.26
N ASP A 340 13.78 13.73 5.55
CA ASP A 340 14.10 15.09 6.00
C ASP A 340 14.36 15.97 4.77
N LEU A 341 13.27 16.41 4.10
CA LEU A 341 13.36 17.10 2.81
C LEU A 341 13.99 18.50 2.92
N ASN A 342 13.79 19.17 4.04
CA ASN A 342 14.27 20.54 4.24
C ASN A 342 15.60 20.60 5.01
N ALA A 343 16.16 19.44 5.40
CA ALA A 343 17.39 19.28 6.17
C ALA A 343 17.38 20.02 7.52
N ASP A 344 16.21 20.06 8.20
CA ASP A 344 16.07 20.65 9.52
C ASP A 344 16.24 19.62 10.65
N GLY A 345 16.43 18.38 10.29
CA GLY A 345 16.64 17.28 11.20
C GLY A 345 15.35 16.60 11.66
N HIS A 346 14.17 16.94 11.14
CA HIS A 346 12.90 16.27 11.42
C HIS A 346 12.40 15.53 10.21
N LEU A 347 11.77 14.38 10.42
CA LEU A 347 11.17 13.63 9.30
C LEU A 347 9.90 14.35 8.83
N ASP A 348 9.87 14.68 7.55
CA ASP A 348 8.70 15.13 6.82
C ASP A 348 7.95 13.93 6.23
N VAL A 349 6.71 14.14 5.78
CA VAL A 349 5.91 13.09 5.14
C VAL A 349 5.57 13.49 3.70
N VAL A 350 5.95 12.67 2.74
CA VAL A 350 5.54 12.79 1.33
C VAL A 350 4.27 11.97 1.11
N LEU A 351 3.27 12.58 0.47
CA LEU A 351 2.02 11.91 0.15
C LEU A 351 1.74 12.00 -1.35
N VAL A 352 1.18 10.91 -1.88
CA VAL A 352 0.66 10.86 -3.24
C VAL A 352 -0.83 10.53 -3.26
N SER A 353 -1.53 11.02 -4.29
CA SER A 353 -2.97 10.85 -4.43
C SER A 353 -3.34 10.03 -5.65
N MET A 354 -4.20 9.03 -5.42
CA MET A 354 -4.80 8.25 -6.48
C MET A 354 -6.07 8.91 -7.05
N THR A 355 -6.89 9.51 -6.18
CA THR A 355 -8.24 9.98 -6.53
C THR A 355 -8.53 11.36 -5.94
N ASN A 356 -8.00 12.41 -6.55
CA ASN A 356 -8.41 13.79 -6.26
C ASN A 356 -9.44 14.26 -7.32
N ASP A 357 -9.86 15.50 -7.31
CA ASP A 357 -10.64 16.06 -8.41
C ASP A 357 -9.75 16.31 -9.64
N TRP A 358 -9.57 15.28 -10.44
CA TRP A 358 -8.69 15.34 -11.61
C TRP A 358 -9.24 16.18 -12.78
N PHE A 359 -10.48 16.65 -12.68
CA PHE A 359 -11.03 17.63 -13.64
C PHE A 359 -10.56 19.06 -13.33
N ASP A 360 -10.15 19.31 -12.09
CA ASP A 360 -9.42 20.53 -11.72
C ASP A 360 -7.90 20.30 -11.92
N PRO A 361 -7.25 21.01 -12.87
CA PRO A 361 -5.82 20.84 -13.12
C PRO A 361 -4.91 21.34 -11.98
N GLN A 362 -5.47 22.06 -11.00
CA GLN A 362 -4.74 22.54 -9.82
C GLN A 362 -4.77 21.56 -8.65
N SER A 363 -5.60 20.54 -8.70
CA SER A 363 -5.68 19.53 -7.64
C SER A 363 -4.35 18.83 -7.44
N ALA A 364 -3.87 18.81 -6.20
CA ALA A 364 -2.57 18.23 -5.85
C ALA A 364 -2.54 16.73 -6.09
N SER A 365 -1.48 16.23 -6.70
CA SER A 365 -1.17 14.81 -6.84
C SER A 365 -0.02 14.37 -5.96
N VAL A 366 0.93 15.28 -5.70
CA VAL A 366 2.07 15.07 -4.80
C VAL A 366 2.17 16.25 -3.86
N VAL A 367 2.22 15.96 -2.57
CA VAL A 367 2.45 16.96 -1.52
C VAL A 367 3.51 16.47 -0.54
N TRP A 368 4.07 17.38 0.22
CA TRP A 368 4.82 17.03 1.41
C TRP A 368 4.32 17.81 2.62
N LEU A 369 4.43 17.21 3.77
CA LEU A 369 4.04 17.76 5.06
C LEU A 369 5.31 18.14 5.80
N GLU A 370 5.61 19.44 5.86
CA GLU A 370 6.70 19.97 6.64
C GLU A 370 6.40 19.77 8.15
N ASN A 371 7.26 19.02 8.82
CA ASN A 371 7.20 18.78 10.26
C ASN A 371 8.13 19.79 10.98
N ASP A 372 7.58 20.65 11.82
CA ASP A 372 8.36 21.68 12.52
C ASP A 372 9.08 21.18 13.78
N GLY A 373 9.11 19.86 14.01
CA GLY A 373 9.68 19.24 15.22
C GLY A 373 8.88 19.49 16.50
N GLN A 374 7.72 20.13 16.40
CA GLN A 374 6.76 20.36 17.49
C GLN A 374 5.43 19.68 17.18
N GLN A 375 5.48 18.71 16.27
CA GLN A 375 4.31 17.96 15.82
C GLN A 375 3.25 18.82 15.09
N ASN A 376 3.64 19.96 14.49
CA ASN A 376 2.79 20.72 13.59
C ASN A 376 3.21 20.43 12.16
N PHE A 377 2.24 20.07 11.34
CA PHE A 377 2.45 19.70 9.94
C PHE A 377 1.88 20.75 9.02
N LYS A 378 2.67 21.22 8.07
CA LYS A 378 2.25 22.17 7.05
C LYS A 378 2.31 21.52 5.67
N THR A 379 1.17 21.43 5.01
CA THR A 379 1.08 20.83 3.69
C THR A 379 1.54 21.78 2.59
N TRP A 380 2.46 21.33 1.76
CA TRP A 380 2.99 22.01 0.59
C TRP A 380 2.74 21.18 -0.67
N GLN A 381 2.28 21.82 -1.73
CA GLN A 381 2.10 21.18 -3.03
C GLN A 381 3.40 21.13 -3.80
N ILE A 382 3.82 19.93 -4.20
CA ILE A 382 4.94 19.71 -5.13
C ILE A 382 4.42 19.74 -6.55
N ASP A 383 3.38 18.95 -6.86
CA ASP A 383 2.87 18.85 -8.22
C ASP A 383 1.35 18.54 -8.25
N SER A 384 0.75 18.78 -9.42
CA SER A 384 -0.62 18.36 -9.76
C SER A 384 -0.64 17.31 -10.88
N THR A 385 0.53 16.90 -11.37
CA THR A 385 0.74 15.96 -12.48
C THR A 385 2.05 15.22 -12.28
N PRO A 386 2.12 13.89 -12.48
CA PRO A 386 1.05 12.99 -12.95
C PRO A 386 -0.03 12.73 -11.89
N ILE A 387 -1.07 12.01 -12.29
CA ILE A 387 -2.21 11.64 -11.45
C ILE A 387 -2.29 10.10 -11.28
N HIS A 388 -3.21 9.63 -10.44
CA HIS A 388 -3.41 8.20 -10.14
C HIS A 388 -2.17 7.54 -9.53
N LEU A 389 -1.48 8.27 -8.65
CA LEU A 389 -0.29 7.77 -7.97
C LEU A 389 -0.69 6.89 -6.78
N VAL A 390 -0.11 5.69 -6.69
CA VAL A 390 -0.45 4.69 -5.67
C VAL A 390 0.76 4.21 -4.87
N THR A 391 1.96 4.62 -5.25
CA THR A 391 3.19 4.21 -4.56
C THR A 391 4.17 5.37 -4.61
N VAL A 392 4.95 5.52 -3.53
CA VAL A 392 5.95 6.58 -3.38
C VAL A 392 7.12 6.09 -2.56
N ALA A 393 8.31 6.50 -2.93
CA ALA A 393 9.54 6.28 -2.17
C ALA A 393 10.39 7.55 -2.19
N THR A 394 11.27 7.71 -1.20
CA THR A 394 12.21 8.81 -1.06
C THR A 394 13.64 8.30 -0.96
N GLY A 395 14.62 9.05 -1.47
CA GLY A 395 16.04 8.73 -1.40
C GLY A 395 16.88 9.60 -2.33
N ASP A 396 18.18 9.65 -2.13
CA ASP A 396 19.12 10.46 -2.90
C ASP A 396 19.50 9.76 -4.23
N LEU A 397 18.70 9.98 -5.28
CA LEU A 397 18.88 9.33 -6.59
C LEU A 397 20.03 9.88 -7.42
N ASN A 398 20.46 11.09 -7.11
CA ASN A 398 21.47 11.79 -7.91
C ASN A 398 22.81 11.95 -7.18
N GLY A 399 22.92 11.53 -5.92
CA GLY A 399 24.13 11.58 -5.10
C GLY A 399 24.50 12.98 -4.61
N ASP A 400 23.51 13.90 -4.50
CA ASP A 400 23.75 15.27 -4.07
C ASP A 400 23.52 15.52 -2.57
N GLY A 401 23.12 14.48 -1.84
CA GLY A 401 22.89 14.49 -0.39
C GLY A 401 21.52 15.03 0.01
N ARG A 402 20.57 15.15 -0.92
CA ARG A 402 19.18 15.50 -0.66
C ARG A 402 18.28 14.39 -1.14
N ASP A 403 17.21 14.14 -0.39
CA ASP A 403 16.24 13.15 -0.78
C ASP A 403 15.37 13.65 -1.95
N ASP A 404 15.29 12.82 -2.96
CA ASP A 404 14.40 12.91 -4.12
C ASP A 404 13.13 12.08 -3.85
N ILE A 405 12.13 12.24 -4.71
CA ILE A 405 10.85 11.53 -4.60
C ILE A 405 10.63 10.72 -5.86
N VAL A 406 10.22 9.46 -5.74
CA VAL A 406 9.77 8.61 -6.85
C VAL A 406 8.36 8.16 -6.59
N ALA A 407 7.52 8.18 -7.62
CA ALA A 407 6.16 7.65 -7.54
C ALA A 407 5.76 6.88 -8.80
N GLY A 408 4.87 5.90 -8.62
CA GLY A 408 4.30 5.08 -9.67
C GLY A 408 2.80 5.30 -9.86
N GLY A 409 2.34 5.20 -11.11
CA GLY A 409 0.94 5.42 -11.48
C GLY A 409 0.17 4.13 -11.75
N LEU A 410 -1.00 3.98 -11.13
CA LEU A 410 -1.96 2.89 -11.37
C LEU A 410 -3.17 3.44 -12.16
N ASN A 411 -3.07 3.44 -13.48
CA ASN A 411 -3.99 4.17 -14.36
C ASN A 411 -5.21 3.31 -14.77
N MET A 412 -6.01 2.90 -13.81
CA MET A 412 -7.21 2.08 -14.03
C MET A 412 -8.45 2.90 -14.43
N ARG A 413 -8.45 4.22 -14.23
CA ARG A 413 -9.59 5.13 -14.41
C ARG A 413 -9.21 6.37 -15.20
N LYS A 414 -10.21 7.04 -15.76
CA LYS A 414 -10.04 8.36 -16.42
C LYS A 414 -9.86 9.48 -15.37
N PRO A 415 -9.21 10.61 -15.76
CA PRO A 415 -8.67 10.90 -17.08
C PRO A 415 -7.29 10.25 -17.31
N PHE A 416 -6.90 9.98 -18.57
CA PHE A 416 -5.63 9.33 -18.91
C PHE A 416 -4.59 10.30 -19.50
N GLU A 417 -4.91 11.59 -19.63
CA GLU A 417 -4.05 12.56 -20.30
C GLU A 417 -2.83 12.97 -19.48
N ARG A 418 -2.83 12.69 -18.18
CA ARG A 418 -1.75 13.03 -17.23
C ARG A 418 -1.17 11.78 -16.55
N MET A 419 -1.13 10.68 -17.29
CA MET A 419 -0.57 9.41 -16.78
C MET A 419 0.94 9.48 -16.62
N THR A 420 1.45 8.64 -15.74
CA THR A 420 2.85 8.23 -15.70
C THR A 420 2.95 6.73 -15.51
N ARG A 421 4.10 6.16 -15.86
CA ARG A 421 4.55 4.87 -15.39
C ARG A 421 5.30 5.08 -14.07
N VAL A 422 6.49 5.65 -14.14
CA VAL A 422 7.28 6.07 -12.98
C VAL A 422 7.74 7.50 -13.21
N SER A 423 7.63 8.35 -12.21
CA SER A 423 8.14 9.71 -12.21
C SER A 423 9.02 9.95 -11.00
N ALA A 424 10.07 10.73 -11.16
CA ALA A 424 10.88 11.24 -10.07
C ALA A 424 10.77 12.76 -10.01
N TRP A 425 10.90 13.31 -8.81
CA TRP A 425 11.06 14.74 -8.54
C TRP A 425 12.41 14.92 -7.85
N LEU A 426 13.40 15.37 -8.64
CA LEU A 426 14.74 15.62 -8.14
C LEU A 426 14.75 16.96 -7.41
N GLN A 427 15.19 16.96 -6.17
CA GLN A 427 15.27 18.17 -5.38
C GLN A 427 16.42 19.05 -5.88
N ALA A 428 16.10 20.28 -6.27
CA ALA A 428 17.09 21.23 -6.73
C ALA A 428 17.76 21.96 -5.56
N PRO A 429 19.02 22.43 -5.75
CA PRO A 429 19.76 23.21 -4.76
C PRO A 429 19.06 24.47 -4.28
#